data_0f796360cbc109770d4208fbd4e29849
#
_entry.id   0f796360cbc109770d4208fbd4e29849
#
_cell.length_a   1.000
_cell.length_b   1.000
_cell.length_c   1.000
_cell.angle_alpha   90.00
_cell.angle_beta   90.00
_cell.angle_gamma   90.00
#
_symmetry.space_group_name_H-M   'P 1'
#
loop_
_entity.id
_entity.type
_entity.pdbx_description
1 polymer ?
#
loop_
_entity_poly.entity_id
_entity_poly.type
_entity_poly.pdbx_seq_one_letter_code
_entity_poly.pdbx_strand_id
1 'polypeptide(L)'
;QKYIPGNPTILSEYMPGGGGRKAANYIYIVARPDGLTIGGMSASLVTNAILDTTGVQYDINKLIYLGSPVSVFHYIFLTRKGAGLNSLEKLRDAQGVRIGGQEVGHDVYISARLFAYLMALKDPKFVTGYGGPEMDIALMSGEIDARVTTPETLGQRNLDWIEKGLTDLHAIIEIPKGAKAAGFERLPELENFVGSDKERKLLMMYRAFRLVGTPYVLPPGTPKPQVQILQEAMRKAYKDPDFHKEFKKLAGFDASPLMPEEQEKVIRQLPRDRETVELFNKLSGPDSMPAR
;
A
#
# COMPACT_ATOMS: atom_id res chain seq x y z
N GLN A 1 -9.49 -13.93 19.06
CA GLN A 1 -10.24 -14.80 19.99
C GLN A 1 -9.81 -14.57 21.44
N LYS A 2 -8.54 -14.82 21.77
CA LYS A 2 -7.91 -14.82 23.12
C LYS A 2 -8.34 -13.64 24.01
N TYR A 3 -8.60 -12.47 23.44
CA TYR A 3 -8.89 -11.25 24.18
C TYR A 3 -10.36 -10.80 24.10
N ILE A 4 -11.20 -11.55 23.40
CA ILE A 4 -12.64 -11.30 23.35
C ILE A 4 -13.31 -12.11 24.48
N PRO A 5 -14.17 -11.51 25.33
CA PRO A 5 -14.89 -12.23 26.37
C PRO A 5 -15.61 -13.45 25.82
N GLY A 6 -15.48 -14.59 26.51
CA GLY A 6 -16.04 -15.86 26.05
C GLY A 6 -15.20 -16.60 25.00
N ASN A 7 -14.07 -16.05 24.57
CA ASN A 7 -13.18 -16.67 23.58
C ASN A 7 -13.91 -17.25 22.35
N PRO A 8 -14.72 -16.44 21.64
CA PRO A 8 -15.60 -16.93 20.57
C PRO A 8 -14.80 -17.50 19.41
N THR A 9 -15.36 -18.48 18.72
CA THR A 9 -14.80 -18.94 17.44
C THR A 9 -14.96 -17.85 16.39
N ILE A 10 -13.88 -17.51 15.68
CA ILE A 10 -13.89 -16.59 14.55
C ILE A 10 -13.84 -17.41 13.27
N LEU A 11 -14.84 -17.24 12.41
CA LEU A 11 -14.89 -17.83 11.08
C LEU A 11 -14.44 -16.78 10.05
N SER A 12 -13.55 -17.16 9.17
CA SER A 12 -13.08 -16.29 8.08
C SER A 12 -13.82 -16.60 6.78
N GLU A 13 -14.45 -15.58 6.22
CA GLU A 13 -15.12 -15.64 4.92
C GLU A 13 -14.43 -14.70 3.95
N TYR A 14 -14.23 -15.14 2.70
CA TYR A 14 -13.58 -14.34 1.67
C TYR A 14 -14.63 -13.78 0.71
N MET A 15 -14.56 -12.47 0.47
CA MET A 15 -15.50 -11.79 -0.42
C MET A 15 -14.72 -11.01 -1.51
N PRO A 16 -14.14 -11.70 -2.51
CA PRO A 16 -13.39 -11.06 -3.57
C PRO A 16 -14.31 -10.27 -4.52
N GLY A 17 -13.76 -9.25 -5.14
CA GLY A 17 -14.41 -8.47 -6.19
C GLY A 17 -14.31 -6.96 -6.02
N GLY A 18 -14.24 -6.28 -7.17
CA GLY A 18 -14.24 -4.83 -7.25
C GLY A 18 -13.09 -4.13 -6.51
N GLY A 19 -11.90 -4.74 -6.40
CA GLY A 19 -10.81 -4.17 -5.62
C GLY A 19 -11.17 -3.95 -4.15
N GLY A 20 -11.95 -4.87 -3.54
CA GLY A 20 -12.41 -4.80 -2.15
C GLY A 20 -13.74 -4.06 -1.95
N ARG A 21 -14.28 -3.37 -2.97
CA ARG A 21 -15.55 -2.63 -2.86
C ARG A 21 -16.73 -3.52 -2.48
N LYS A 22 -16.78 -4.76 -3.00
CA LYS A 22 -17.85 -5.72 -2.66
C LYS A 22 -17.90 -5.99 -1.16
N ALA A 23 -16.77 -6.30 -0.53
CA ALA A 23 -16.68 -6.54 0.90
C ALA A 23 -16.99 -5.28 1.72
N ALA A 24 -16.46 -4.12 1.29
CA ALA A 24 -16.70 -2.85 1.97
C ALA A 24 -18.18 -2.43 1.92
N ASN A 25 -18.84 -2.54 0.76
CA ASN A 25 -20.27 -2.29 0.63
C ASN A 25 -21.09 -3.25 1.50
N TYR A 26 -20.70 -4.54 1.54
CA TYR A 26 -21.37 -5.53 2.38
C TYR A 26 -21.30 -5.14 3.85
N ILE A 27 -20.13 -4.80 4.37
CA ILE A 27 -19.95 -4.38 5.77
C ILE A 27 -20.78 -3.12 6.08
N TYR A 28 -20.81 -2.19 5.13
CA TYR A 28 -21.49 -0.92 5.36
C TYR A 28 -23.03 -1.00 5.29
N ILE A 29 -23.56 -1.81 4.34
CA ILE A 29 -25.00 -1.83 4.01
C ILE A 29 -25.72 -3.05 4.57
N VAL A 30 -25.06 -4.23 4.55
CA VAL A 30 -25.73 -5.52 4.75
C VAL A 30 -25.42 -6.12 6.13
N ALA A 31 -24.18 -6.00 6.59
CA ALA A 31 -23.76 -6.59 7.85
C ALA A 31 -24.53 -5.99 9.04
N ARG A 32 -24.99 -6.85 9.95
CA ARG A 32 -25.70 -6.40 11.15
C ARG A 32 -24.75 -5.66 12.09
N PRO A 33 -25.16 -4.51 12.65
CA PRO A 33 -24.32 -3.76 13.58
C PRO A 33 -24.41 -4.31 15.00
N ASP A 34 -24.20 -5.60 15.18
CA ASP A 34 -24.29 -6.31 16.46
C ASP A 34 -22.91 -6.66 17.07
N GLY A 35 -21.83 -6.30 16.36
CA GLY A 35 -20.46 -6.60 16.79
C GLY A 35 -19.99 -8.02 16.45
N LEU A 36 -20.80 -8.82 15.73
CA LEU A 36 -20.43 -10.19 15.35
C LEU A 36 -19.80 -10.30 13.96
N THR A 37 -19.80 -9.21 13.20
CA THR A 37 -19.16 -9.16 11.88
C THR A 37 -18.05 -8.11 11.86
N ILE A 38 -16.82 -8.53 11.53
CA ILE A 38 -15.66 -7.68 11.39
C ILE A 38 -15.20 -7.73 9.93
N GLY A 39 -15.10 -6.59 9.28
CA GLY A 39 -14.53 -6.49 7.94
C GLY A 39 -13.00 -6.35 7.99
N GLY A 40 -12.28 -7.31 7.42
CA GLY A 40 -10.84 -7.16 7.12
C GLY A 40 -10.67 -6.55 5.73
N MET A 41 -10.09 -5.36 5.64
CA MET A 41 -10.01 -4.58 4.42
C MET A 41 -8.56 -4.33 4.01
N SER A 42 -8.35 -4.01 2.73
CA SER A 42 -7.09 -3.41 2.27
C SER A 42 -7.17 -1.87 2.34
N ALA A 43 -6.05 -1.20 2.14
CA ALA A 43 -6.01 0.28 2.03
C ALA A 43 -6.93 0.83 0.93
N SER A 44 -7.32 -0.01 -0.04
CA SER A 44 -8.27 0.36 -1.09
C SER A 44 -9.64 0.78 -0.57
N LEU A 45 -10.03 0.37 0.64
CA LEU A 45 -11.23 0.89 1.32
C LEU A 45 -11.26 2.42 1.30
N VAL A 46 -10.16 3.01 1.71
CA VAL A 46 -10.05 4.46 1.84
C VAL A 46 -9.74 5.12 0.51
N THR A 47 -8.82 4.56 -0.26
CA THR A 47 -8.43 5.09 -1.57
C THR A 47 -9.64 5.17 -2.51
N ASN A 48 -10.44 4.10 -2.61
CA ASN A 48 -11.64 4.09 -3.45
C ASN A 48 -12.65 5.15 -3.04
N ALA A 49 -12.84 5.38 -1.74
CA ALA A 49 -13.78 6.39 -1.25
C ALA A 49 -13.31 7.83 -1.51
N ILE A 50 -12.01 8.10 -1.35
CA ILE A 50 -11.45 9.45 -1.60
C ILE A 50 -11.39 9.77 -3.09
N LEU A 51 -11.11 8.77 -3.93
CA LEU A 51 -11.03 8.90 -5.38
C LEU A 51 -12.42 8.82 -6.07
N ASP A 52 -13.48 8.71 -5.30
CA ASP A 52 -14.86 8.59 -5.80
C ASP A 52 -15.01 7.48 -6.86
N THR A 53 -14.37 6.33 -6.59
CA THR A 53 -14.36 5.21 -7.51
C THR A 53 -15.77 4.65 -7.70
N THR A 54 -16.19 4.48 -8.95
CA THR A 54 -17.51 3.93 -9.30
C THR A 54 -17.81 2.63 -8.54
N GLY A 55 -19.00 2.54 -7.95
CA GLY A 55 -19.46 1.38 -7.18
C GLY A 55 -19.10 1.42 -5.69
N VAL A 56 -18.52 2.50 -5.20
CA VAL A 56 -18.41 2.79 -3.75
C VAL A 56 -19.79 3.18 -3.23
N GLN A 57 -20.27 2.46 -2.20
CA GLN A 57 -21.57 2.69 -1.56
C GLN A 57 -21.42 2.84 -0.04
N TYR A 58 -20.23 3.12 0.44
CA TYR A 58 -19.90 3.27 1.86
C TYR A 58 -19.27 4.65 2.14
N ASP A 59 -19.44 5.10 3.37
CA ASP A 59 -18.82 6.31 3.89
C ASP A 59 -17.75 5.93 4.91
N ILE A 60 -16.48 6.17 4.58
CA ILE A 60 -15.34 5.85 5.46
C ILE A 60 -15.39 6.59 6.80
N ASN A 61 -16.12 7.71 6.90
CA ASN A 61 -16.24 8.45 8.15
C ASN A 61 -17.30 7.85 9.10
N LYS A 62 -18.14 6.93 8.62
CA LYS A 62 -19.17 6.26 9.41
C LYS A 62 -18.79 4.84 9.82
N LEU A 63 -17.79 4.24 9.19
CA LEU A 63 -17.22 2.97 9.62
C LEU A 63 -16.55 3.13 10.99
N ILE A 64 -16.57 2.07 11.77
CA ILE A 64 -15.90 2.04 13.08
C ILE A 64 -14.61 1.25 12.94
N TYR A 65 -13.50 1.88 13.25
CA TYR A 65 -12.17 1.30 13.04
C TYR A 65 -11.68 0.54 14.27
N LEU A 66 -11.10 -0.62 14.03
CA LEU A 66 -10.50 -1.50 15.04
C LEU A 66 -8.98 -1.53 14.98
N GLY A 67 -8.38 -0.73 14.12
CA GLY A 67 -6.94 -0.69 13.88
C GLY A 67 -6.50 -1.55 12.70
N SER A 68 -5.18 -1.66 12.52
CA SER A 68 -4.53 -2.41 11.46
C SER A 68 -3.32 -3.18 12.00
N PRO A 69 -3.02 -4.40 11.54
CA PRO A 69 -1.80 -5.11 11.90
C PRO A 69 -0.55 -4.56 11.22
N VAL A 70 -0.71 -3.79 10.15
CA VAL A 70 0.41 -3.26 9.35
C VAL A 70 0.15 -1.81 8.96
N SER A 71 1.12 -0.93 9.18
CA SER A 71 1.07 0.48 8.81
C SER A 71 2.42 1.02 8.31
N VAL A 72 3.48 0.22 8.39
CA VAL A 72 4.80 0.57 7.84
C VAL A 72 4.99 -0.16 6.53
N PHE A 73 5.30 0.59 5.48
CA PHE A 73 5.53 0.07 4.15
C PHE A 73 6.74 0.74 3.50
N HIS A 74 7.45 -0.02 2.68
CA HIS A 74 8.55 0.49 1.88
C HIS A 74 8.41 0.00 0.45
N TYR A 75 8.67 0.88 -0.50
CA TYR A 75 8.74 0.54 -1.91
C TYR A 75 10.07 1.02 -2.48
N ILE A 76 10.75 0.13 -3.19
CA ILE A 76 12.05 0.41 -3.82
C ILE A 76 11.87 0.36 -5.33
N PHE A 77 12.33 1.39 -6.03
CA PHE A 77 12.45 1.40 -7.48
C PHE A 77 13.83 0.90 -7.87
N LEU A 78 13.85 -0.11 -8.72
CA LEU A 78 15.08 -0.72 -9.22
C LEU A 78 15.03 -0.99 -10.72
N THR A 79 16.23 -1.08 -11.32
CA THR A 79 16.42 -1.51 -12.71
C THR A 79 17.29 -2.77 -12.78
N ARG A 80 17.12 -3.59 -13.82
CA ARG A 80 18.04 -4.69 -14.09
C ARG A 80 19.40 -4.14 -14.53
N LYS A 81 20.49 -4.78 -14.12
CA LYS A 81 21.87 -4.39 -14.46
C LYS A 81 22.10 -4.31 -15.98
N GLY A 82 21.56 -5.27 -16.71
CA GLY A 82 21.68 -5.35 -18.16
C GLY A 82 20.98 -4.22 -18.94
N ALA A 83 20.15 -3.39 -18.29
CA ALA A 83 19.57 -2.19 -18.90
C ALA A 83 20.59 -1.03 -19.00
N GLY A 84 21.71 -1.10 -18.28
CA GLY A 84 22.73 -0.04 -18.28
C GLY A 84 22.32 1.25 -17.57
N LEU A 85 21.18 1.24 -16.84
CA LEU A 85 20.57 2.39 -16.17
C LEU A 85 21.07 2.52 -14.72
N ASN A 86 22.37 2.51 -14.51
CA ASN A 86 23.01 2.38 -13.20
C ASN A 86 23.20 3.70 -12.44
N SER A 87 22.64 4.79 -12.91
CA SER A 87 22.62 6.08 -12.21
C SER A 87 21.29 6.81 -12.46
N LEU A 88 20.94 7.73 -11.57
CA LEU A 88 19.75 8.59 -11.75
C LEU A 88 19.82 9.43 -13.03
N GLU A 89 20.99 9.88 -13.41
CA GLU A 89 21.21 10.64 -14.64
C GLU A 89 20.85 9.78 -15.85
N LYS A 90 21.46 8.60 -15.99
CA LYS A 90 21.15 7.66 -17.08
C LYS A 90 19.69 7.24 -17.10
N LEU A 91 19.10 7.01 -15.91
CA LEU A 91 17.69 6.64 -15.81
C LEU A 91 16.76 7.77 -16.30
N ARG A 92 17.07 9.03 -15.96
CA ARG A 92 16.33 10.20 -16.42
C ARG A 92 16.52 10.52 -17.90
N ASP A 93 17.70 10.24 -18.43
CA ASP A 93 18.01 10.47 -19.85
C ASP A 93 17.46 9.37 -20.76
N ALA A 94 17.25 8.18 -20.22
CA ALA A 94 16.64 7.09 -20.97
C ALA A 94 15.19 7.41 -21.32
N GLN A 95 14.83 7.11 -22.58
CA GLN A 95 13.47 7.27 -23.07
C GLN A 95 12.78 5.91 -23.18
N GLY A 96 11.52 5.84 -22.76
CA GLY A 96 10.70 4.65 -22.94
C GLY A 96 11.11 3.49 -22.03
N VAL A 97 11.64 3.75 -20.83
CA VAL A 97 11.97 2.71 -19.84
C VAL A 97 10.74 1.85 -19.58
N ARG A 98 10.85 0.54 -19.79
CA ARG A 98 9.76 -0.42 -19.57
C ARG A 98 9.69 -0.80 -18.10
N ILE A 99 8.61 -0.42 -17.44
CA ILE A 99 8.43 -0.60 -16.01
C ILE A 99 7.32 -1.64 -15.79
N GLY A 100 7.64 -2.73 -15.12
CA GLY A 100 6.68 -3.79 -14.80
C GLY A 100 5.68 -3.35 -13.74
N GLY A 101 4.43 -3.74 -13.93
CA GLY A 101 3.34 -3.55 -12.98
C GLY A 101 2.41 -4.75 -12.93
N GLN A 102 1.65 -4.84 -11.86
CA GLN A 102 0.53 -5.79 -11.79
C GLN A 102 -0.66 -5.22 -12.57
N GLU A 103 -1.86 -5.28 -12.04
CA GLU A 103 -3.02 -4.67 -12.66
C GLU A 103 -3.02 -3.15 -12.49
N VAL A 104 -3.67 -2.44 -13.42
CA VAL A 104 -3.94 -1.01 -13.28
C VAL A 104 -4.71 -0.76 -11.98
N GLY A 105 -4.24 0.20 -11.19
CA GLY A 105 -4.80 0.49 -9.85
C GLY A 105 -4.23 -0.37 -8.73
N HIS A 106 -3.41 -1.37 -9.02
CA HIS A 106 -2.69 -2.12 -7.98
C HIS A 106 -1.56 -1.28 -7.36
N ASP A 107 -1.27 -1.49 -6.06
CA ASP A 107 -0.27 -0.72 -5.33
C ASP A 107 1.11 -0.65 -6.00
N VAL A 108 1.60 -1.77 -6.53
CA VAL A 108 2.89 -1.83 -7.24
C VAL A 108 2.86 -1.00 -8.52
N TYR A 109 1.75 -1.02 -9.26
CA TYR A 109 1.57 -0.21 -10.46
C TYR A 109 1.51 1.28 -10.11
N ILE A 110 0.72 1.66 -9.12
CA ILE A 110 0.61 3.06 -8.66
C ILE A 110 1.96 3.58 -8.16
N SER A 111 2.67 2.77 -7.36
CA SER A 111 4.01 3.12 -6.87
C SER A 111 4.99 3.31 -8.02
N ALA A 112 4.98 2.43 -9.02
CA ALA A 112 5.84 2.53 -10.19
C ALA A 112 5.60 3.85 -10.96
N ARG A 113 4.34 4.22 -11.15
CA ARG A 113 3.97 5.48 -11.79
C ARG A 113 4.36 6.69 -10.94
N LEU A 114 4.20 6.61 -9.63
CA LEU A 114 4.61 7.69 -8.72
C LEU A 114 6.15 7.91 -8.76
N PHE A 115 6.93 6.83 -8.73
CA PHE A 115 8.39 6.91 -8.92
C PHE A 115 8.73 7.55 -10.26
N ALA A 116 8.16 7.05 -11.35
CA ALA A 116 8.41 7.56 -12.69
C ALA A 116 8.08 9.06 -12.80
N TYR A 117 6.95 9.48 -12.23
CA TYR A 117 6.51 10.87 -12.21
C TYR A 117 7.46 11.76 -11.42
N LEU A 118 7.72 11.45 -10.16
CA LEU A 118 8.54 12.29 -9.27
C LEU A 118 10.03 12.28 -9.68
N MET A 119 10.53 11.17 -10.18
CA MET A 119 11.90 11.09 -10.71
C MET A 119 12.03 11.70 -12.12
N ALA A 120 10.95 12.17 -12.73
CA ALA A 120 10.92 12.80 -14.06
C ALA A 120 11.46 11.90 -15.19
N LEU A 121 11.02 10.64 -15.25
CA LEU A 121 11.41 9.72 -16.31
C LEU A 121 10.75 10.13 -17.64
N LYS A 122 11.50 10.00 -18.74
CA LYS A 122 11.07 10.40 -20.10
C LYS A 122 10.25 9.27 -20.75
N ASP A 123 8.96 9.52 -20.98
CA ASP A 123 8.03 8.61 -21.69
C ASP A 123 8.06 7.15 -21.18
N PRO A 124 7.95 6.90 -19.85
CA PRO A 124 8.01 5.55 -19.31
C PRO A 124 6.88 4.69 -19.84
N LYS A 125 7.15 3.42 -20.11
CA LYS A 125 6.17 2.44 -20.62
C LYS A 125 5.82 1.46 -19.49
N PHE A 126 4.55 1.38 -19.14
CA PHE A 126 4.10 0.47 -18.09
C PHE A 126 3.58 -0.82 -18.71
N VAL A 127 4.24 -1.93 -18.39
CA VAL A 127 3.86 -3.27 -18.85
C VAL A 127 3.16 -3.97 -17.70
N THR A 128 1.88 -4.29 -17.88
CA THR A 128 1.01 -4.83 -16.82
C THR A 128 0.58 -6.27 -17.10
N GLY A 129 -0.02 -6.93 -16.11
CA GLY A 129 -0.52 -8.29 -16.21
C GLY A 129 0.35 -9.34 -15.54
N TYR A 130 1.43 -8.93 -14.87
CA TYR A 130 2.30 -9.85 -14.13
C TYR A 130 1.78 -10.11 -12.72
N GLY A 131 1.90 -11.35 -12.24
CA GLY A 131 2.03 -11.61 -10.82
C GLY A 131 3.43 -11.24 -10.30
N GLY A 132 3.65 -11.36 -8.99
CA GLY A 132 4.96 -11.01 -8.41
C GLY A 132 6.14 -11.83 -8.98
N PRO A 133 6.04 -13.17 -8.99
CA PRO A 133 7.09 -14.05 -9.55
C PRO A 133 7.29 -13.87 -11.06
N GLU A 134 6.22 -13.71 -11.83
CA GLU A 134 6.30 -13.49 -13.27
C GLU A 134 7.02 -12.17 -13.60
N MET A 135 6.79 -11.13 -12.78
CA MET A 135 7.49 -9.86 -12.92
C MET A 135 8.99 -9.99 -12.62
N ASP A 136 9.38 -10.88 -11.69
CA ASP A 136 10.78 -11.19 -11.41
C ASP A 136 11.46 -11.82 -12.64
N ILE A 137 10.78 -12.75 -13.29
CA ILE A 137 11.26 -13.40 -14.52
C ILE A 137 11.36 -12.39 -15.68
N ALA A 138 10.32 -11.56 -15.88
CA ALA A 138 10.29 -10.54 -16.93
C ALA A 138 11.43 -9.51 -16.78
N LEU A 139 11.79 -9.15 -15.53
CA LEU A 139 12.93 -8.27 -15.27
C LEU A 139 14.26 -8.94 -15.64
N MET A 140 14.48 -10.17 -15.21
CA MET A 140 15.75 -10.87 -15.46
C MET A 140 15.91 -11.26 -16.92
N SER A 141 14.85 -11.60 -17.64
CA SER A 141 14.88 -11.88 -19.08
C SER A 141 15.06 -10.63 -19.95
N GLY A 142 14.83 -9.43 -19.40
CA GLY A 142 14.91 -8.18 -20.13
C GLY A 142 13.63 -7.81 -20.89
N GLU A 143 12.53 -8.44 -20.62
CA GLU A 143 11.19 -8.05 -21.11
C GLU A 143 10.79 -6.69 -20.54
N ILE A 144 11.10 -6.43 -19.27
CA ILE A 144 11.02 -5.12 -18.62
C ILE A 144 12.41 -4.67 -18.14
N ASP A 145 12.60 -3.36 -17.97
CA ASP A 145 13.87 -2.75 -17.56
C ASP A 145 13.89 -2.39 -16.08
N ALA A 146 12.72 -2.14 -15.51
CA ALA A 146 12.55 -1.67 -14.14
C ALA A 146 11.30 -2.26 -13.49
N ARG A 147 11.27 -2.24 -12.17
CA ARG A 147 10.07 -2.53 -11.36
C ARG A 147 10.13 -1.84 -10.01
N VAL A 148 8.98 -1.81 -9.35
CA VAL A 148 8.89 -1.54 -7.91
C VAL A 148 8.78 -2.86 -7.16
N THR A 149 9.44 -2.94 -6.01
CA THR A 149 9.42 -4.08 -5.10
C THR A 149 9.49 -3.60 -3.64
N THR A 150 9.45 -4.51 -2.69
CA THR A 150 9.62 -4.20 -1.26
C THR A 150 10.92 -4.81 -0.72
N PRO A 151 11.49 -4.26 0.38
CA PRO A 151 12.63 -4.87 1.07
C PRO A 151 12.41 -6.35 1.42
N GLU A 152 11.20 -6.69 1.87
CA GLU A 152 10.82 -8.05 2.24
C GLU A 152 10.86 -8.99 1.03
N THR A 153 10.34 -8.55 -0.11
CA THR A 153 10.41 -9.33 -1.36
C THR A 153 11.86 -9.56 -1.81
N LEU A 154 12.70 -8.51 -1.72
CA LEU A 154 14.13 -8.65 -2.02
C LEU A 154 14.81 -9.66 -1.09
N GLY A 155 14.55 -9.58 0.21
CA GLY A 155 15.15 -10.49 1.19
C GLY A 155 14.66 -11.95 1.07
N GLN A 156 13.40 -12.17 0.69
CA GLN A 156 12.81 -13.51 0.65
C GLN A 156 13.00 -14.24 -0.68
N ARG A 157 12.88 -13.54 -1.80
CA ARG A 157 12.86 -14.17 -3.12
C ARG A 157 14.02 -13.77 -4.02
N ASN A 158 14.58 -12.58 -3.82
CA ASN A 158 15.48 -11.95 -4.78
C ASN A 158 16.78 -11.47 -4.10
N LEU A 159 17.19 -12.12 -3.02
CA LEU A 159 18.41 -11.76 -2.27
C LEU A 159 19.65 -11.77 -3.18
N ASP A 160 19.73 -12.74 -4.09
CA ASP A 160 20.81 -12.87 -5.06
C ASP A 160 20.90 -11.68 -6.05
N TRP A 161 19.82 -10.93 -6.26
CA TRP A 161 19.89 -9.72 -7.10
C TRP A 161 20.79 -8.65 -6.50
N ILE A 162 20.79 -8.55 -5.17
CA ILE A 162 21.66 -7.64 -4.44
C ILE A 162 23.07 -8.21 -4.31
N GLU A 163 23.17 -9.47 -3.85
CA GLU A 163 24.46 -10.13 -3.59
C GLU A 163 25.31 -10.28 -4.86
N LYS A 164 24.69 -10.58 -6.01
CA LYS A 164 25.36 -10.73 -7.29
C LYS A 164 25.40 -9.44 -8.13
N GLY A 165 24.83 -8.35 -7.62
CA GLY A 165 24.77 -7.06 -8.32
C GLY A 165 23.99 -7.12 -9.64
N LEU A 166 22.88 -7.87 -9.69
CA LEU A 166 22.05 -8.04 -10.89
C LEU A 166 21.09 -6.87 -11.11
N THR A 167 20.89 -6.01 -10.10
CA THR A 167 20.02 -4.85 -10.13
C THR A 167 20.71 -3.60 -9.60
N ASP A 168 20.26 -2.44 -10.06
CA ASP A 168 20.61 -1.14 -9.51
C ASP A 168 19.40 -0.55 -8.78
N LEU A 169 19.57 -0.22 -7.51
CA LEU A 169 18.53 0.36 -6.67
C LEU A 169 18.62 1.89 -6.74
N HIS A 170 17.50 2.59 -7.01
CA HIS A 170 17.55 4.02 -7.30
C HIS A 170 16.94 4.90 -6.22
N ALA A 171 15.80 4.51 -5.67
CA ALA A 171 15.09 5.30 -4.67
C ALA A 171 14.15 4.42 -3.84
N ILE A 172 13.75 4.93 -2.69
CA ILE A 172 12.80 4.29 -1.77
C ILE A 172 11.67 5.25 -1.39
N ILE A 173 10.46 4.73 -1.17
CA ILE A 173 9.38 5.43 -0.44
C ILE A 173 9.32 4.86 0.95
N GLU A 174 9.42 5.72 1.95
CA GLU A 174 9.23 5.40 3.37
C GLU A 174 7.80 5.77 3.80
N ILE A 175 7.09 4.84 4.41
CA ILE A 175 5.72 5.04 4.93
C ILE A 175 5.65 4.43 6.34
N PRO A 176 5.49 5.27 7.39
CA PRO A 176 5.50 6.74 7.36
C PRO A 176 6.86 7.31 6.97
N LYS A 177 6.87 8.59 6.57
CA LYS A 177 8.13 9.32 6.31
C LYS A 177 9.07 9.21 7.51
N GLY A 178 10.33 8.86 7.25
CA GLY A 178 11.35 8.68 8.28
C GLY A 178 11.44 7.25 8.86
N ALA A 179 10.49 6.38 8.55
CA ALA A 179 10.60 4.95 8.88
C ALA A 179 11.62 4.30 7.94
N LYS A 180 12.85 4.17 8.40
CA LYS A 180 13.94 3.59 7.60
C LYS A 180 13.77 2.08 7.41
N ALA A 181 14.00 1.60 6.19
CA ALA A 181 14.06 0.17 5.91
C ALA A 181 15.46 -0.37 6.22
N ALA A 182 15.55 -1.38 7.06
CA ALA A 182 16.82 -2.00 7.43
C ALA A 182 17.58 -2.53 6.19
N GLY A 183 18.84 -2.14 6.07
CA GLY A 183 19.69 -2.48 4.92
C GLY A 183 19.54 -1.57 3.69
N PHE A 184 18.59 -0.63 3.69
CA PHE A 184 18.32 0.29 2.58
C PHE A 184 18.37 1.77 3.00
N GLU A 185 18.90 2.10 4.15
CA GLU A 185 18.92 3.45 4.75
C GLU A 185 19.66 4.47 3.89
N ARG A 186 20.55 4.01 3.00
CA ARG A 186 21.34 4.86 2.10
C ARG A 186 20.62 5.20 0.80
N LEU A 187 19.51 4.53 0.48
CA LEU A 187 18.76 4.87 -0.72
C LEU A 187 18.15 6.27 -0.58
N PRO A 188 18.22 7.08 -1.65
CA PRO A 188 17.53 8.38 -1.62
C PRO A 188 16.02 8.16 -1.49
N GLU A 189 15.42 8.87 -0.53
CA GLU A 189 13.98 8.85 -0.34
C GLU A 189 13.30 9.63 -1.47
N LEU A 190 12.15 9.14 -1.95
CA LEU A 190 11.47 9.69 -3.12
C LEU A 190 11.11 11.18 -2.96
N GLU A 191 10.91 11.67 -1.75
CA GLU A 191 10.68 13.09 -1.47
C GLU A 191 11.83 14.00 -1.92
N ASN A 192 13.06 13.48 -2.02
CA ASN A 192 14.21 14.24 -2.50
C ASN A 192 14.08 14.64 -3.99
N PHE A 193 13.13 14.05 -4.71
CA PHE A 193 12.86 14.34 -6.12
C PHE A 193 11.66 15.28 -6.34
N VAL A 194 10.97 15.66 -5.27
CA VAL A 194 9.84 16.57 -5.31
C VAL A 194 10.32 17.99 -5.62
N GLY A 195 9.83 18.54 -6.74
CA GLY A 195 10.20 19.87 -7.22
C GLY A 195 9.13 20.95 -7.04
N SER A 196 7.92 20.55 -6.61
CA SER A 196 6.79 21.49 -6.47
C SER A 196 5.88 21.14 -5.30
N ASP A 197 5.07 22.09 -4.88
CA ASP A 197 4.03 21.87 -3.84
C ASP A 197 2.98 20.85 -4.27
N LYS A 198 2.61 20.83 -5.54
CA LYS A 198 1.70 19.86 -6.15
C LYS A 198 2.24 18.42 -6.00
N GLU A 199 3.52 18.21 -6.31
CA GLU A 199 4.17 16.91 -6.15
C GLU A 199 4.30 16.49 -4.69
N ARG A 200 4.58 17.45 -3.80
CA ARG A 200 4.61 17.19 -2.35
C ARG A 200 3.25 16.72 -1.84
N LYS A 201 2.17 17.40 -2.21
CA LYS A 201 0.80 16.99 -1.85
C LYS A 201 0.45 15.62 -2.41
N LEU A 202 0.83 15.33 -3.65
CA LEU A 202 0.64 14.01 -4.28
C LEU A 202 1.32 12.90 -3.47
N LEU A 203 2.60 13.08 -3.12
CA LEU A 203 3.35 12.10 -2.32
C LEU A 203 2.78 11.95 -0.91
N MET A 204 2.37 13.06 -0.28
CA MET A 204 1.68 13.03 1.01
C MET A 204 0.36 12.26 0.95
N MET A 205 -0.45 12.46 -0.10
CA MET A 205 -1.70 11.71 -0.32
C MET A 205 -1.42 10.22 -0.47
N TYR A 206 -0.43 9.84 -1.29
CA TYR A 206 -0.04 8.43 -1.44
C TYR A 206 0.35 7.80 -0.10
N ARG A 207 1.23 8.47 0.67
CA ARG A 207 1.63 8.00 2.00
C ARG A 207 0.43 7.87 2.93
N ALA A 208 -0.47 8.84 2.94
CA ALA A 208 -1.65 8.83 3.79
C ALA A 208 -2.58 7.64 3.46
N PHE A 209 -2.79 7.34 2.18
CA PHE A 209 -3.55 6.16 1.77
C PHE A 209 -2.89 4.86 2.24
N ARG A 210 -1.58 4.76 2.18
CA ARG A 210 -0.86 3.57 2.61
C ARG A 210 -0.79 3.43 4.13
N LEU A 211 -0.72 4.57 4.84
CA LEU A 211 -0.62 4.60 6.30
C LEU A 211 -1.87 4.06 7.01
N VAL A 212 -3.03 4.08 6.34
CA VAL A 212 -4.25 3.43 6.85
C VAL A 212 -4.05 1.93 7.07
N GLY A 213 -3.11 1.33 6.36
CA GLY A 213 -2.74 -0.08 6.50
C GLY A 213 -3.75 -1.03 5.89
N THR A 214 -4.01 -2.12 6.61
CA THR A 214 -5.05 -3.14 6.32
C THR A 214 -6.13 -3.06 7.39
N PRO A 215 -7.08 -2.11 7.26
CA PRO A 215 -7.99 -1.79 8.35
C PRO A 215 -8.96 -2.92 8.69
N TYR A 216 -9.16 -3.15 9.98
CA TYR A 216 -10.31 -3.88 10.48
C TYR A 216 -11.42 -2.88 10.84
N VAL A 217 -12.64 -3.17 10.39
CA VAL A 217 -13.79 -2.25 10.56
C VAL A 217 -15.05 -2.97 11.03
N LEU A 218 -15.93 -2.22 11.70
CA LEU A 218 -17.30 -2.65 12.03
C LEU A 218 -18.31 -1.83 11.22
N PRO A 219 -19.52 -2.38 11.04
CA PRO A 219 -20.65 -1.67 10.45
C PRO A 219 -20.99 -0.40 11.23
N PRO A 220 -21.50 0.65 10.56
CA PRO A 220 -22.05 1.82 11.24
C PRO A 220 -23.18 1.44 12.19
N GLY A 221 -23.25 2.09 13.34
CA GLY A 221 -24.30 1.85 14.33
C GLY A 221 -24.04 0.67 15.27
N THR A 222 -22.90 0.00 15.19
CA THR A 222 -22.51 -1.02 16.19
C THR A 222 -22.53 -0.39 17.59
N PRO A 223 -23.21 -0.99 18.59
CA PRO A 223 -23.35 -0.41 19.91
C PRO A 223 -22.00 -0.21 20.62
N LYS A 224 -21.90 0.89 21.35
CA LYS A 224 -20.65 1.27 22.04
C LYS A 224 -20.01 0.16 22.90
N PRO A 225 -20.77 -0.64 23.68
CA PRO A 225 -20.17 -1.71 24.47
C PRO A 225 -19.43 -2.75 23.61
N GLN A 226 -20.00 -3.17 22.47
CA GLN A 226 -19.37 -4.11 21.54
C GLN A 226 -18.12 -3.50 20.87
N VAL A 227 -18.22 -2.22 20.48
CA VAL A 227 -17.06 -1.50 19.93
C VAL A 227 -15.92 -1.46 20.93
N GLN A 228 -16.19 -1.11 22.19
CA GLN A 228 -15.17 -1.05 23.24
C GLN A 228 -14.52 -2.42 23.50
N ILE A 229 -15.31 -3.49 23.55
CA ILE A 229 -14.79 -4.85 23.71
C ILE A 229 -13.83 -5.21 22.57
N LEU A 230 -14.24 -4.96 21.32
CA LEU A 230 -13.44 -5.34 20.16
C LEU A 230 -12.20 -4.45 19.99
N GLN A 231 -12.31 -3.15 20.21
CA GLN A 231 -11.14 -2.26 20.19
C GLN A 231 -10.13 -2.63 21.28
N GLU A 232 -10.59 -2.95 22.48
CA GLU A 232 -9.70 -3.37 23.57
C GLU A 232 -9.04 -4.73 23.27
N ALA A 233 -9.80 -5.67 22.68
CA ALA A 233 -9.26 -6.95 22.25
C ALA A 233 -8.16 -6.78 21.18
N MET A 234 -8.37 -5.86 20.23
CA MET A 234 -7.35 -5.54 19.21
C MET A 234 -6.11 -4.88 19.82
N ARG A 235 -6.28 -3.91 20.73
CA ARG A 235 -5.13 -3.28 21.42
C ARG A 235 -4.28 -4.30 22.17
N LYS A 236 -4.93 -5.27 22.84
CA LYS A 236 -4.22 -6.36 23.53
C LYS A 236 -3.54 -7.29 22.55
N ALA A 237 -4.21 -7.68 21.48
CA ALA A 237 -3.64 -8.54 20.45
C ALA A 237 -2.42 -7.89 19.80
N TYR A 238 -2.49 -6.62 19.43
CA TYR A 238 -1.39 -5.89 18.80
C TYR A 238 -0.16 -5.68 19.71
N LYS A 239 -0.34 -5.78 21.01
CA LYS A 239 0.74 -5.74 22.01
C LYS A 239 1.27 -7.11 22.41
N ASP A 240 0.61 -8.19 21.98
CA ASP A 240 0.98 -9.55 22.34
C ASP A 240 2.20 -10.04 21.57
N PRO A 241 3.30 -10.45 22.23
CA PRO A 241 4.47 -11.02 21.56
C PRO A 241 4.14 -12.25 20.69
N ASP A 242 3.17 -13.07 21.10
CA ASP A 242 2.74 -14.23 20.30
C ASP A 242 2.12 -13.79 18.98
N PHE A 243 1.34 -12.69 18.96
CA PHE A 243 0.80 -12.11 17.73
C PHE A 243 1.94 -11.70 16.77
N HIS A 244 2.95 -10.99 17.26
CA HIS A 244 4.08 -10.56 16.42
C HIS A 244 4.85 -11.74 15.85
N LYS A 245 5.07 -12.78 16.65
CA LYS A 245 5.75 -14.01 16.22
C LYS A 245 4.96 -14.76 15.15
N GLU A 246 3.66 -14.99 15.38
CA GLU A 246 2.81 -15.69 14.42
C GLU A 246 2.59 -14.86 13.14
N PHE A 247 2.42 -13.54 13.28
CA PHE A 247 2.30 -12.64 12.13
C PHE A 247 3.54 -12.72 11.24
N LYS A 248 4.73 -12.61 11.83
CA LYS A 248 6.00 -12.72 11.09
C LYS A 248 6.13 -14.07 10.38
N LYS A 249 5.74 -15.16 11.03
CA LYS A 249 5.74 -16.49 10.44
C LYS A 249 4.81 -16.61 9.24
N LEU A 250 3.63 -16.00 9.30
CA LEU A 250 2.60 -16.07 8.26
C LEU A 250 2.85 -15.08 7.12
N ALA A 251 3.20 -13.84 7.46
CA ALA A 251 3.35 -12.75 6.51
C ALA A 251 4.77 -12.64 5.93
N GLY A 252 5.77 -13.18 6.64
CA GLY A 252 7.18 -13.09 6.25
C GLY A 252 7.88 -11.78 6.62
N PHE A 253 7.17 -10.86 7.29
CA PHE A 253 7.72 -9.58 7.77
C PHE A 253 7.12 -9.21 9.13
N ASP A 254 7.72 -8.23 9.81
CA ASP A 254 7.28 -7.81 11.13
C ASP A 254 5.96 -7.03 11.10
N ALA A 255 5.07 -7.31 12.04
CA ALA A 255 3.88 -6.50 12.23
C ALA A 255 4.25 -5.07 12.64
N SER A 256 3.50 -4.11 12.13
CA SER A 256 3.60 -2.69 12.50
C SER A 256 2.20 -2.16 12.81
N PRO A 257 1.63 -2.54 13.97
CA PRO A 257 0.24 -2.24 14.27
C PRO A 257 -0.05 -0.75 14.34
N LEU A 258 -1.23 -0.38 13.86
CA LEU A 258 -1.84 0.93 14.04
C LEU A 258 -3.06 0.77 14.95
N MET A 259 -3.07 1.43 16.07
CA MET A 259 -4.17 1.33 17.05
C MET A 259 -5.46 1.98 16.50
N PRO A 260 -6.64 1.59 17.01
CA PRO A 260 -7.92 2.11 16.50
C PRO A 260 -7.97 3.64 16.42
N GLU A 261 -7.60 4.33 17.48
CA GLU A 261 -7.59 5.79 17.58
C GLU A 261 -6.57 6.47 16.64
N GLU A 262 -5.41 5.84 16.44
CA GLU A 262 -4.39 6.30 15.51
C GLU A 262 -4.89 6.18 14.07
N GLN A 263 -5.54 5.06 13.75
CA GLN A 263 -6.11 4.82 12.42
C GLN A 263 -7.23 5.81 12.10
N GLU A 264 -8.15 6.06 13.05
CA GLU A 264 -9.18 7.09 12.88
C GLU A 264 -8.57 8.47 12.63
N LYS A 265 -7.51 8.82 13.35
CA LYS A 265 -6.80 10.08 13.17
C LYS A 265 -6.22 10.20 11.76
N VAL A 266 -5.54 9.15 11.28
CA VAL A 266 -5.00 9.10 9.91
C VAL A 266 -6.11 9.33 8.89
N ILE A 267 -7.23 8.62 9.01
CA ILE A 267 -8.36 8.70 8.07
C ILE A 267 -8.98 10.10 8.06
N ARG A 268 -9.14 10.73 9.22
CA ARG A 268 -9.66 12.11 9.32
C ARG A 268 -8.73 13.15 8.71
N GLN A 269 -7.42 12.89 8.68
CA GLN A 269 -6.40 13.78 8.15
C GLN A 269 -6.07 13.54 6.68
N LEU A 270 -6.75 12.59 6.01
CA LEU A 270 -6.52 12.32 4.59
C LEU A 270 -6.72 13.57 3.74
N PRO A 271 -5.79 13.89 2.83
CA PRO A 271 -5.97 14.97 1.88
C PRO A 271 -7.20 14.72 1.00
N ARG A 272 -8.00 15.76 0.79
CA ARG A 272 -9.24 15.70 -0.02
C ARG A 272 -9.33 16.87 -0.98
N ASP A 273 -8.25 17.60 -1.18
CA ASP A 273 -8.26 18.70 -2.14
C ASP A 273 -8.41 18.17 -3.56
N ARG A 274 -9.29 18.80 -4.32
CA ARG A 274 -9.73 18.33 -5.63
C ARG A 274 -8.58 18.19 -6.63
N GLU A 275 -7.65 19.14 -6.63
CA GLU A 275 -6.54 19.16 -7.58
C GLU A 275 -5.61 17.95 -7.36
N THR A 276 -5.27 17.65 -6.11
CA THR A 276 -4.44 16.48 -5.76
C THR A 276 -5.16 15.18 -6.06
N VAL A 277 -6.48 15.08 -5.77
CA VAL A 277 -7.30 13.91 -6.10
C VAL A 277 -7.33 13.67 -7.61
N GLU A 278 -7.58 14.70 -8.41
CA GLU A 278 -7.60 14.60 -9.88
C GLU A 278 -6.22 14.18 -10.45
N LEU A 279 -5.14 14.72 -9.90
CA LEU A 279 -3.79 14.33 -10.30
C LEU A 279 -3.51 12.87 -9.92
N PHE A 280 -3.89 12.46 -8.72
CA PHE A 280 -3.72 11.08 -8.27
C PHE A 280 -4.53 10.09 -9.12
N ASN A 281 -5.77 10.43 -9.49
CA ASN A 281 -6.61 9.65 -10.40
C ASN A 281 -5.93 9.45 -11.76
N LYS A 282 -5.41 10.53 -12.35
CA LYS A 282 -4.65 10.46 -13.61
C LYS A 282 -3.39 9.60 -13.47
N LEU A 283 -2.70 9.73 -12.34
CA LEU A 283 -1.49 8.96 -12.08
C LEU A 283 -1.81 7.46 -11.90
N SER A 284 -2.89 7.11 -11.21
CA SER A 284 -3.25 5.72 -10.92
C SER A 284 -4.00 5.01 -12.04
N GLY A 285 -4.46 5.76 -13.05
CA GLY A 285 -5.22 5.25 -14.20
C GLY A 285 -4.36 4.59 -15.29
N PRO A 286 -4.99 4.07 -16.35
CA PRO A 286 -4.29 3.41 -17.46
C PRO A 286 -3.69 4.38 -18.47
N ASP A 287 -4.13 5.64 -18.47
CA ASP A 287 -3.74 6.63 -19.47
C ASP A 287 -2.24 7.01 -19.40
N SER A 288 -1.78 7.77 -20.37
CA SER A 288 -0.42 8.33 -20.36
C SER A 288 -0.14 9.10 -19.07
N MET A 289 1.12 9.18 -18.70
CA MET A 289 1.52 9.93 -17.49
C MET A 289 1.04 11.39 -17.59
N PRO A 290 0.50 11.97 -16.50
CA PRO A 290 0.18 13.38 -16.49
C PRO A 290 1.46 14.22 -16.68
N ALA A 291 1.30 15.40 -17.25
CA ALA A 291 2.39 16.37 -17.29
C ALA A 291 2.82 16.79 -15.88
N ARG A 292 4.11 16.92 -15.68
CA ARG A 292 4.72 17.35 -14.42
C ARG A 292 4.58 18.85 -14.20
#